data_b22c25d3f8efee40fe75d6917840254e
#
_entry.id   b22c25d3f8efee40fe75d6917840254e
#
_cell.length_a   1.000
_cell.length_b   1.000
_cell.length_c   1.000
_cell.angle_alpha   90.00
_cell.angle_beta   90.00
_cell.angle_gamma   90.00
#
_symmetry.space_group_name_H-M   'P 1'
#
loop_
_entity.id
_entity.type
_entity.pdbx_description
1 polymer ?
#
loop_
_entity_poly.entity_id
_entity_poly.type
_entity_poly.pdbx_seq_one_letter_code
_entity_poly.pdbx_strand_id
1 'polypeptide(L)'
;SMGANFINSCLEQFAKSFETEFLESKLFDEDENLEIVMSILSNYVPQCLVKAEVRCKLNELKNRDVEEPIKFARKFIDAIEIAKNDISRAVTHNKGIMNGIDAVVIATGNDFRSVEACAHAYAAKEGKYSSLTHAKIEKDEFIYWIEIPLAVGTVGGITNLHPLVKWCL
;
A
#
# COMPACT_ATOMS: atom_id res chain seq x y z
N SER A 1 -5.94 -1.07 -9.45
CA SER A 1 -4.95 -1.84 -10.19
C SER A 1 -5.44 -2.16 -11.59
N MET A 2 -4.70 -1.78 -12.58
CA MET A 2 -5.11 -1.88 -13.99
C MET A 2 -5.12 -3.31 -14.57
N GLY A 3 -4.77 -4.31 -13.84
CA GLY A 3 -4.80 -5.71 -14.28
C GLY A 3 -5.86 -6.58 -13.60
N ALA A 4 -6.64 -6.03 -12.68
CA ALA A 4 -7.53 -6.79 -11.83
C ALA A 4 -8.56 -7.63 -12.62
N ASN A 5 -9.22 -7.03 -13.61
CA ASN A 5 -10.19 -7.74 -14.43
C ASN A 5 -9.55 -8.87 -15.24
N PHE A 6 -8.37 -8.64 -15.81
CA PHE A 6 -7.64 -9.67 -16.54
C PHE A 6 -7.24 -10.84 -15.63
N ILE A 7 -6.71 -10.53 -14.44
CA ILE A 7 -6.32 -11.55 -13.46
C ILE A 7 -7.54 -12.35 -13.01
N ASN A 8 -8.67 -11.70 -12.71
CA ASN A 8 -9.91 -12.39 -12.33
C ASN A 8 -10.40 -13.30 -13.45
N SER A 9 -10.39 -12.85 -14.71
CA SER A 9 -10.76 -13.69 -15.84
C SER A 9 -9.84 -14.91 -16.00
N CYS A 10 -8.54 -14.74 -15.75
CA CYS A 10 -7.61 -15.88 -15.71
C CYS A 10 -7.94 -16.86 -14.58
N LEU A 11 -8.23 -16.35 -13.38
CA LEU A 11 -8.57 -17.17 -12.22
C LEU A 11 -9.86 -17.94 -12.45
N GLU A 12 -10.88 -17.31 -13.03
CA GLU A 12 -12.14 -17.99 -13.40
C GLU A 12 -11.90 -19.10 -14.44
N GLN A 13 -11.03 -18.86 -15.40
CA GLN A 13 -10.67 -19.90 -16.39
C GLN A 13 -9.87 -21.03 -15.75
N PHE A 14 -8.95 -20.75 -14.85
CA PHE A 14 -8.23 -21.76 -14.07
C PHE A 14 -9.20 -22.59 -13.22
N ALA A 15 -10.17 -21.96 -12.57
CA ALA A 15 -11.16 -22.65 -11.78
C ALA A 15 -11.95 -23.69 -12.62
N LYS A 16 -12.42 -23.30 -13.82
CA LYS A 16 -13.09 -24.21 -14.76
C LYS A 16 -12.19 -25.37 -15.22
N SER A 17 -10.93 -25.06 -15.56
CA SER A 17 -9.98 -26.09 -15.96
C SER A 17 -9.67 -27.06 -14.82
N PHE A 18 -9.55 -26.55 -13.60
CA PHE A 18 -9.30 -27.36 -12.42
C PHE A 18 -10.50 -28.28 -12.09
N GLU A 19 -11.73 -27.79 -12.23
CA GLU A 19 -12.94 -28.57 -12.07
C GLU A 19 -13.03 -29.71 -13.09
N THR A 20 -12.67 -29.44 -14.35
CA THR A 20 -12.62 -30.45 -15.42
C THR A 20 -11.56 -31.53 -15.10
N GLU A 21 -10.35 -31.13 -14.76
CA GLU A 21 -9.28 -32.04 -14.39
C GLU A 21 -9.61 -32.88 -13.16
N PHE A 22 -10.31 -32.30 -12.17
CA PHE A 22 -10.76 -33.04 -10.99
C PHE A 22 -11.71 -34.16 -11.38
N LEU A 23 -12.73 -33.87 -12.23
CA LEU A 23 -13.72 -34.84 -12.69
C LEU A 23 -13.12 -35.94 -13.58
N GLU A 24 -12.08 -35.62 -14.36
CA GLU A 24 -11.41 -36.57 -15.24
C GLU A 24 -10.28 -37.37 -14.53
N SER A 25 -9.85 -36.90 -13.39
CA SER A 25 -8.76 -37.51 -12.62
C SER A 25 -9.23 -38.79 -11.92
N LYS A 26 -8.36 -39.79 -11.95
CA LYS A 26 -8.53 -41.04 -11.18
C LYS A 26 -7.81 -40.98 -9.81
N LEU A 27 -7.42 -39.79 -9.38
CA LEU A 27 -6.70 -39.59 -8.12
C LEU A 27 -7.63 -39.42 -6.93
N PHE A 28 -8.91 -39.19 -7.17
CA PHE A 28 -9.95 -38.92 -6.19
C PHE A 28 -10.97 -40.05 -6.16
N ASP A 29 -11.55 -40.31 -4.99
CA ASP A 29 -12.59 -41.30 -4.81
C ASP A 29 -13.91 -40.82 -5.42
N GLU A 30 -14.81 -41.74 -5.80
CA GLU A 30 -16.08 -41.42 -6.49
C GLU A 30 -17.06 -40.56 -5.63
N ASP A 31 -16.87 -40.57 -4.33
CA ASP A 31 -17.68 -39.82 -3.37
C ASP A 31 -17.01 -38.47 -2.93
N GLU A 32 -15.81 -38.19 -3.43
CA GLU A 32 -15.17 -36.87 -3.25
C GLU A 32 -15.78 -35.85 -4.22
N ASN A 33 -16.02 -34.65 -3.70
CA ASN A 33 -16.62 -33.56 -4.45
C ASN A 33 -15.77 -32.30 -4.38
N LEU A 34 -15.62 -31.59 -5.49
CA LEU A 34 -14.98 -30.30 -5.59
C LEU A 34 -16.01 -29.19 -5.71
N GLU A 35 -16.00 -28.25 -4.76
CA GLU A 35 -16.80 -27.03 -4.81
C GLU A 35 -15.90 -25.81 -4.94
N ILE A 36 -16.04 -25.04 -6.01
CA ILE A 36 -15.35 -23.78 -6.19
C ILE A 36 -16.16 -22.66 -5.56
N VAL A 37 -15.75 -22.22 -4.38
CA VAL A 37 -16.45 -21.18 -3.62
C VAL A 37 -16.23 -19.79 -4.20
N MET A 38 -15.01 -19.49 -4.66
CA MET A 38 -14.70 -18.20 -5.28
C MET A 38 -13.41 -18.28 -6.12
N SER A 39 -13.32 -17.37 -7.09
CA SER A 39 -12.17 -17.24 -7.98
C SER A 39 -11.87 -15.76 -8.16
N ILE A 40 -11.12 -15.18 -7.21
CA ILE A 40 -10.87 -13.74 -7.14
C ILE A 40 -9.43 -13.45 -6.69
N LEU A 41 -8.83 -12.39 -7.24
CA LEU A 41 -7.52 -11.91 -6.82
C LEU A 41 -7.54 -11.36 -5.39
N SER A 42 -6.37 -11.28 -4.77
CA SER A 42 -6.16 -10.52 -3.54
C SER A 42 -5.59 -9.13 -3.86
N ASN A 43 -6.09 -8.10 -3.16
CA ASN A 43 -5.50 -6.76 -3.15
C ASN A 43 -4.30 -6.65 -2.20
N TYR A 44 -4.01 -7.67 -1.40
CA TYR A 44 -2.84 -7.70 -0.52
C TYR A 44 -1.61 -8.18 -1.31
N VAL A 45 -0.73 -7.25 -1.64
CA VAL A 45 0.46 -7.48 -2.50
C VAL A 45 1.73 -6.96 -1.81
N PRO A 46 2.11 -7.53 -0.67
CA PRO A 46 3.23 -7.03 0.14
C PRO A 46 4.58 -7.03 -0.58
N GLN A 47 4.71 -7.79 -1.67
CA GLN A 47 5.91 -7.83 -2.50
C GLN A 47 6.09 -6.60 -3.40
N CYS A 48 4.99 -5.85 -3.68
CA CYS A 48 5.05 -4.60 -4.44
C CYS A 48 5.48 -3.42 -3.57
N LEU A 49 6.50 -3.61 -2.75
CA LEU A 49 6.94 -2.65 -1.76
C LEU A 49 7.64 -1.45 -2.40
N VAL A 50 7.18 -0.26 -2.03
CA VAL A 50 7.78 1.02 -2.42
C VAL A 50 8.25 1.75 -1.19
N LYS A 51 9.47 2.27 -1.25
CA LYS A 51 10.04 3.16 -0.24
C LYS A 51 10.23 4.55 -0.85
N ALA A 52 9.72 5.57 -0.18
CA ALA A 52 10.02 6.96 -0.49
C ALA A 52 10.71 7.59 0.72
N GLU A 53 11.84 8.25 0.50
CA GLU A 53 12.67 8.81 1.56
C GLU A 53 13.04 10.26 1.24
N VAL A 54 13.00 11.11 2.25
CA VAL A 54 13.50 12.49 2.20
C VAL A 54 14.56 12.69 3.26
N ARG A 55 15.59 13.49 2.92
CA ARG A 55 16.69 13.84 3.80
C ARG A 55 16.97 15.33 3.74
N CYS A 56 17.34 15.90 4.87
CA CYS A 56 17.91 17.26 4.93
C CYS A 56 18.85 17.36 6.12
N LYS A 57 19.74 18.33 6.09
CA LYS A 57 20.54 18.66 7.27
C LYS A 57 19.65 19.26 8.35
N LEU A 58 19.95 19.00 9.62
CA LEU A 58 19.15 19.50 10.73
C LEU A 58 18.99 21.03 10.71
N ASN A 59 20.02 21.77 10.30
CA ASN A 59 19.94 23.24 10.21
C ASN A 59 19.01 23.73 9.09
N GLU A 60 18.77 22.93 8.04
CA GLU A 60 17.87 23.26 6.92
C GLU A 60 16.40 23.19 7.33
N LEU A 61 16.06 22.54 8.44
CA LEU A 61 14.73 22.54 9.02
C LEU A 61 14.34 23.91 9.62
N LYS A 62 15.31 24.84 9.80
CA LYS A 62 15.05 26.15 10.34
C LYS A 62 14.21 27.00 9.36
N ASN A 63 13.09 27.51 9.83
CA ASN A 63 12.25 28.43 9.09
C ASN A 63 11.50 29.35 10.06
N ARG A 64 10.49 30.09 9.59
CA ARG A 64 9.70 31.03 10.44
C ARG A 64 9.01 30.35 11.61
N ASP A 65 8.61 29.08 11.44
CA ASP A 65 7.83 28.31 12.42
C ASP A 65 8.70 27.37 13.25
N VAL A 66 9.94 27.13 12.81
CA VAL A 66 10.92 26.23 13.44
C VAL A 66 12.18 26.99 13.81
N GLU A 67 12.24 27.51 15.04
CA GLU A 67 13.41 28.20 15.57
C GLU A 67 14.50 27.23 16.05
N GLU A 68 14.09 26.09 16.62
CA GLU A 68 14.97 25.06 17.19
C GLU A 68 14.92 23.74 16.37
N PRO A 69 15.68 23.61 15.28
CA PRO A 69 15.59 22.47 14.36
C PRO A 69 15.78 21.10 15.01
N ILE A 70 16.74 20.97 15.91
CA ILE A 70 17.02 19.71 16.61
C ILE A 70 15.85 19.29 17.50
N LYS A 71 15.27 20.23 18.21
CA LYS A 71 14.12 20.00 19.08
C LYS A 71 12.89 19.63 18.24
N PHE A 72 12.68 20.29 17.12
CA PHE A 72 11.63 19.96 16.16
C PHE A 72 11.79 18.53 15.64
N ALA A 73 12.98 18.17 15.13
CA ALA A 73 13.27 16.85 14.60
C ALA A 73 13.04 15.74 15.65
N ARG A 74 13.48 15.96 16.90
CA ARG A 74 13.24 15.01 18.01
C ARG A 74 11.74 14.84 18.29
N LYS A 75 10.97 15.92 18.42
CA LYS A 75 9.53 15.85 18.63
C LYS A 75 8.81 15.14 17.48
N PHE A 76 9.28 15.35 16.25
CA PHE A 76 8.73 14.67 15.07
C PHE A 76 8.96 13.15 15.16
N ILE A 77 10.17 12.72 15.53
CA ILE A 77 10.50 11.32 15.74
C ILE A 77 9.65 10.74 16.89
N ASP A 78 9.54 11.44 18.00
CA ASP A 78 8.73 11.02 19.16
C ASP A 78 7.26 10.80 18.76
N ALA A 79 6.71 11.68 17.92
CA ALA A 79 5.33 11.53 17.42
C ALA A 79 5.15 10.26 16.57
N ILE A 80 6.16 9.91 15.75
CA ILE A 80 6.15 8.66 14.97
C ILE A 80 6.30 7.45 15.90
N GLU A 81 7.19 7.51 16.88
CA GLU A 81 7.38 6.41 17.83
C GLU A 81 6.11 6.18 18.68
N ILE A 82 5.39 7.22 19.05
CA ILE A 82 4.06 7.11 19.67
C ILE A 82 3.10 6.38 18.73
N ALA A 83 3.05 6.78 17.45
CA ALA A 83 2.20 6.13 16.46
C ALA A 83 2.61 4.66 16.17
N LYS A 84 3.86 4.28 16.35
CA LYS A 84 4.30 2.89 16.27
C LYS A 84 3.80 2.04 17.45
N ASN A 85 3.67 2.64 18.62
CA ASN A 85 3.41 1.92 19.86
C ASN A 85 1.95 1.98 20.33
N ASP A 86 1.19 3.00 19.93
CA ASP A 86 -0.22 3.22 20.25
C ASP A 86 -1.10 3.07 19.03
N ILE A 87 -2.03 2.11 19.05
CA ILE A 87 -2.92 1.79 17.91
C ILE A 87 -3.81 2.99 17.55
N SER A 88 -4.33 3.71 18.56
CA SER A 88 -5.20 4.88 18.34
C SER A 88 -4.45 6.00 17.62
N ARG A 89 -3.17 6.18 17.97
CA ARG A 89 -2.30 7.13 17.28
C ARG A 89 -1.89 6.66 15.91
N ALA A 90 -1.58 5.37 15.74
CA ALA A 90 -1.28 4.77 14.44
C ALA A 90 -2.43 4.97 13.43
N VAL A 91 -3.67 4.72 13.83
CA VAL A 91 -4.87 4.91 12.98
C VAL A 91 -4.99 6.36 12.52
N THR A 92 -4.86 7.31 13.43
CA THR A 92 -4.95 8.74 13.12
C THR A 92 -3.79 9.19 12.23
N HIS A 93 -2.58 8.70 12.50
CA HIS A 93 -1.36 9.00 11.75
C HIS A 93 -1.46 8.47 10.31
N ASN A 94 -1.78 7.19 10.14
CA ASN A 94 -1.87 6.56 8.82
C ASN A 94 -3.03 7.14 7.99
N LYS A 95 -4.17 7.49 8.61
CA LYS A 95 -5.24 8.22 7.93
C LYS A 95 -4.73 9.53 7.34
N GLY A 96 -3.88 10.26 8.07
CA GLY A 96 -3.25 11.48 7.57
C GLY A 96 -2.30 11.22 6.40
N ILE A 97 -1.51 10.15 6.46
CA ILE A 97 -0.62 9.70 5.36
C ILE A 97 -1.44 9.35 4.11
N MET A 98 -2.54 8.61 4.26
CA MET A 98 -3.39 8.20 3.14
C MET A 98 -4.05 9.40 2.43
N ASN A 99 -4.32 10.52 3.10
CA ASN A 99 -4.83 11.71 2.42
C ASN A 99 -3.96 12.14 1.22
N GLY A 100 -2.63 12.09 1.35
CA GLY A 100 -1.71 12.44 0.27
C GLY A 100 -1.61 11.34 -0.79
N ILE A 101 -1.56 10.10 -0.37
CA ILE A 101 -1.46 8.93 -1.27
C ILE A 101 -2.72 8.84 -2.12
N ASP A 102 -3.91 8.89 -1.52
CA ASP A 102 -5.18 8.78 -2.22
C ASP A 102 -5.38 9.89 -3.23
N ALA A 103 -4.98 11.12 -2.91
CA ALA A 103 -5.05 12.24 -3.84
C ALA A 103 -4.28 11.94 -5.14
N VAL A 104 -3.08 11.39 -5.06
CA VAL A 104 -2.26 11.03 -6.23
C VAL A 104 -2.82 9.78 -6.93
N VAL A 105 -3.22 8.76 -6.18
CA VAL A 105 -3.80 7.52 -6.71
C VAL A 105 -5.06 7.81 -7.52
N ILE A 106 -5.96 8.67 -7.00
CA ILE A 106 -7.17 9.11 -7.70
C ILE A 106 -6.82 9.95 -8.93
N ALA A 107 -5.91 10.91 -8.80
CA ALA A 107 -5.49 11.79 -9.91
C ALA A 107 -4.89 10.99 -11.08
N THR A 108 -4.24 9.87 -10.79
CA THR A 108 -3.65 8.97 -11.79
C THR A 108 -4.60 7.85 -12.25
N GLY A 109 -5.88 7.91 -11.87
CA GLY A 109 -6.92 6.98 -12.32
C GLY A 109 -6.77 5.56 -11.76
N ASN A 110 -6.08 5.40 -10.64
CA ASN A 110 -5.92 4.14 -9.95
C ASN A 110 -6.98 3.94 -8.85
N ASP A 111 -7.12 2.71 -8.35
CA ASP A 111 -8.08 2.35 -7.31
C ASP A 111 -7.50 2.62 -5.91
N PHE A 112 -7.87 3.76 -5.32
CA PHE A 112 -7.41 4.16 -3.99
C PHE A 112 -7.87 3.19 -2.90
N ARG A 113 -9.03 2.55 -3.02
CA ARG A 113 -9.55 1.60 -2.03
C ARG A 113 -8.69 0.34 -1.96
N SER A 114 -8.20 -0.12 -3.12
CA SER A 114 -7.25 -1.24 -3.20
C SER A 114 -5.93 -0.89 -2.52
N VAL A 115 -5.43 0.33 -2.73
CA VAL A 115 -4.19 0.85 -2.12
C VAL A 115 -4.35 1.00 -0.60
N GLU A 116 -5.45 1.62 -0.13
CA GLU A 116 -5.74 1.74 1.30
C GLU A 116 -5.82 0.38 2.00
N ALA A 117 -6.63 -0.54 1.45
CA ALA A 117 -6.80 -1.87 2.04
C ALA A 117 -5.45 -2.60 2.17
N CYS A 118 -4.62 -2.55 1.13
CA CYS A 118 -3.28 -3.14 1.16
C CYS A 118 -2.36 -2.47 2.18
N ALA A 119 -2.33 -1.14 2.22
CA ALA A 119 -1.49 -0.37 3.13
C ALA A 119 -1.88 -0.61 4.60
N HIS A 120 -3.18 -0.64 4.93
CA HIS A 120 -3.66 -0.92 6.28
C HIS A 120 -3.38 -2.36 6.71
N ALA A 121 -3.56 -3.34 5.82
CA ALA A 121 -3.16 -4.72 6.09
C ALA A 121 -1.64 -4.82 6.34
N TYR A 122 -0.85 -4.11 5.55
CA TYR A 122 0.61 -4.06 5.72
C TYR A 122 1.03 -3.39 7.03
N ALA A 123 0.33 -2.33 7.47
CA ALA A 123 0.56 -1.70 8.76
C ALA A 123 0.34 -2.66 9.96
N ALA A 124 -0.40 -3.75 9.75
CA ALA A 124 -0.69 -4.78 10.77
C ALA A 124 0.10 -6.08 10.57
N LYS A 125 1.06 -6.13 9.64
CA LYS A 125 1.79 -7.35 9.24
C LYS A 125 2.54 -8.06 10.39
N GLU A 126 2.93 -7.30 11.42
CA GLU A 126 3.65 -7.83 12.60
C GLU A 126 2.68 -8.22 13.75
N GLY A 127 1.38 -8.39 13.45
CA GLY A 127 0.35 -8.74 14.42
C GLY A 127 -0.20 -7.56 15.23
N LYS A 128 0.33 -6.35 15.04
CA LYS A 128 -0.15 -5.12 15.66
C LYS A 128 -0.16 -4.00 14.62
N TYR A 129 -1.26 -3.25 14.55
CA TYR A 129 -1.37 -2.09 13.68
C TYR A 129 -0.40 -0.99 14.13
N SER A 130 0.42 -0.49 13.21
CA SER A 130 1.53 0.43 13.49
C SER A 130 1.66 1.50 12.42
N SER A 131 2.54 2.49 12.65
CA SER A 131 2.86 3.54 11.68
C SER A 131 3.46 2.99 10.40
N LEU A 132 3.00 3.51 9.25
CA LEU A 132 3.60 3.26 7.92
C LEU A 132 4.84 4.11 7.67
N THR A 133 5.11 5.11 8.51
CA THR A 133 6.23 6.03 8.34
C THR A 133 7.25 5.88 9.45
N HIS A 134 8.45 6.33 9.14
CA HIS A 134 9.60 6.24 10.02
C HIS A 134 10.41 7.53 9.95
N ALA A 135 11.09 7.87 11.03
CA ALA A 135 12.07 8.95 11.02
C ALA A 135 13.25 8.62 11.93
N LYS A 136 14.39 9.20 11.62
CA LYS A 136 15.59 9.16 12.46
C LYS A 136 16.45 10.40 12.26
N ILE A 137 17.31 10.65 13.23
CA ILE A 137 18.47 11.53 13.04
C ILE A 137 19.69 10.63 12.92
N GLU A 138 20.47 10.84 11.88
CA GLU A 138 21.73 10.14 11.66
C GLU A 138 22.84 11.17 11.38
N LYS A 139 23.83 11.24 12.27
CA LYS A 139 24.83 12.32 12.29
C LYS A 139 24.16 13.70 12.44
N ASP A 140 24.17 14.51 11.38
CA ASP A 140 23.58 15.85 11.30
C ASP A 140 22.38 15.93 10.34
N GLU A 141 21.91 14.78 9.85
CA GLU A 141 20.76 14.68 8.92
C GLU A 141 19.49 14.20 9.63
N PHE A 142 18.38 14.83 9.29
CA PHE A 142 17.04 14.32 9.55
C PHE A 142 16.60 13.50 8.34
N ILE A 143 16.17 12.26 8.59
CA ILE A 143 15.72 11.31 7.57
C ILE A 143 14.31 10.91 7.91
N TYR A 144 13.40 11.05 6.94
CA TYR A 144 12.02 10.62 7.05
C TYR A 144 11.66 9.74 5.85
N TRP A 145 10.99 8.62 6.08
CA TRP A 145 10.57 7.74 4.99
C TRP A 145 9.23 7.06 5.27
N ILE A 146 8.60 6.66 4.19
CA ILE A 146 7.45 5.77 4.16
C ILE A 146 7.81 4.49 3.42
N GLU A 147 7.24 3.37 3.84
CA GLU A 147 7.36 2.09 3.20
C GLU A 147 5.99 1.42 3.14
N ILE A 148 5.45 1.27 1.92
CA ILE A 148 4.12 0.68 1.68
C ILE A 148 4.13 -0.22 0.45
N PRO A 149 3.33 -1.28 0.41
CA PRO A 149 3.02 -1.97 -0.84
C PRO A 149 2.13 -1.08 -1.71
N LEU A 150 2.52 -0.89 -2.97
CA LEU A 150 1.84 0.00 -3.90
C LEU A 150 1.77 -0.64 -5.30
N ALA A 151 0.64 -1.26 -5.62
CA ALA A 151 0.36 -1.82 -6.93
C ALA A 151 -0.53 -0.86 -7.73
N VAL A 152 0.11 0.00 -8.53
CA VAL A 152 -0.56 0.98 -9.39
C VAL A 152 -0.12 0.81 -10.83
N GLY A 153 -0.94 1.24 -11.77
CA GLY A 153 -0.62 1.26 -13.19
C GLY A 153 -0.49 2.68 -13.73
N THR A 154 0.45 2.86 -14.63
CA THR A 154 0.72 4.14 -15.31
C THR A 154 0.39 4.10 -16.80
N VAL A 155 0.00 2.93 -17.32
CA VAL A 155 -0.34 2.71 -18.73
C VAL A 155 -1.63 1.89 -18.88
N GLY A 156 -2.36 2.13 -19.96
CA GLY A 156 -3.62 1.42 -20.23
C GLY A 156 -4.82 1.98 -19.47
N GLY A 157 -5.95 1.31 -19.55
CA GLY A 157 -7.18 1.71 -18.87
C GLY A 157 -7.59 3.17 -19.15
N ILE A 158 -7.91 3.90 -18.10
CA ILE A 158 -8.39 5.28 -18.16
C ILE A 158 -7.30 6.30 -18.55
N THR A 159 -6.02 5.94 -18.47
CA THR A 159 -4.89 6.87 -18.74
C THR A 159 -4.90 7.43 -20.16
N ASN A 160 -5.34 6.63 -21.12
CA ASN A 160 -5.46 7.06 -22.53
C ASN A 160 -6.81 7.72 -22.86
N LEU A 161 -7.80 7.57 -22.01
CA LEU A 161 -9.16 8.04 -22.24
C LEU A 161 -9.44 9.40 -21.60
N HIS A 162 -8.77 9.71 -20.49
CA HIS A 162 -9.03 10.91 -19.72
C HIS A 162 -7.84 11.89 -19.77
N PRO A 163 -8.00 13.10 -20.38
CA PRO A 163 -6.89 14.03 -20.56
C PRO A 163 -6.18 14.46 -19.25
N LEU A 164 -6.94 14.66 -18.18
CA LEU A 164 -6.37 15.06 -16.88
C LEU A 164 -5.55 13.93 -16.25
N VAL A 165 -5.99 12.68 -16.35
CA VAL A 165 -5.22 11.53 -15.87
C VAL A 165 -3.89 11.42 -16.62
N LYS A 166 -3.93 11.60 -17.94
CA LYS A 166 -2.71 11.62 -18.76
C LYS A 166 -1.77 12.78 -18.42
N TRP A 167 -2.32 13.90 -18.00
CA TRP A 167 -1.51 15.04 -17.55
C TRP A 167 -0.88 14.84 -16.17
N CYS A 168 -1.54 14.07 -15.28
CA CYS A 168 -1.03 13.76 -13.92
C CYS A 168 0.03 12.65 -13.92
N LEU A 169 0.15 11.86 -14.98
CA LEU A 169 1.13 10.80 -15.17
C LEU A 169 2.38 11.30 -15.88
#